data_7186e14919c48bfb7fb28deab8fc3d7a
#
_entry.id   7186e14919c48bfb7fb28deab8fc3d7a
#
_cell.length_a   1.000
_cell.length_b   1.000
_cell.length_c   1.000
_cell.angle_alpha   90.00
_cell.angle_beta   90.00
_cell.angle_gamma   90.00
#
_symmetry.space_group_name_H-M   'P 1'
#
loop_
_entity.id
_entity.type
_entity.pdbx_description
1 polymer ?
#
loop_
_entity_poly.entity_id
_entity_poly.type
_entity_poly.pdbx_seq_one_letter_code
_entity_poly.pdbx_strand_id
1 'polypeptide(L)'
;MAVMSVATIDKPEFVNIKPCNPLISECEIKVLYVGENRNKSYITKEVATKMANSLPGNPIVGYFREDVGDFRDHGDMVTIDDQGVHFKCMTRPYGFVAPDAKVWFQKFEETDDFGNIETREYLMTTGYLWTGQYPECKAAAEGSGRPQSMELDEDTLDGKWARNNKTGMDFFIINDAIFSKLCILGQDVEPCFEGANVTAPNISPTFSKVDDDFTQT
;
A
#
# COMPACT_ATOMS: atom_id res chain seq x y z
N MET A 1 7.11 -21.25 24.80
CA MET A 1 5.81 -20.62 24.54
C MET A 1 6.09 -19.38 23.72
N ALA A 2 5.76 -19.39 22.42
CA ALA A 2 5.88 -18.20 21.58
C ALA A 2 4.74 -17.26 21.98
N VAL A 3 5.08 -16.07 22.41
CA VAL A 3 4.11 -15.01 22.65
C VAL A 3 3.66 -14.54 21.26
N MET A 4 2.46 -14.94 20.85
CA MET A 4 1.80 -14.38 19.68
C MET A 4 1.43 -12.94 20.06
N SER A 5 2.07 -11.98 19.42
CA SER A 5 1.63 -10.59 19.50
C SER A 5 0.34 -10.48 18.69
N VAL A 6 -0.74 -10.16 19.36
CA VAL A 6 -2.01 -9.78 18.74
C VAL A 6 -1.79 -8.39 18.14
N ALA A 7 -1.52 -8.33 16.84
CA ALA A 7 -1.53 -7.06 16.14
C ALA A 7 -2.98 -6.68 15.89
N THR A 8 -3.44 -5.65 16.57
CA THR A 8 -4.67 -4.96 16.24
C THR A 8 -4.41 -4.13 15.00
N ILE A 9 -5.09 -4.42 13.92
CA ILE A 9 -5.33 -3.59 12.72
C ILE A 9 -5.00 -4.31 11.41
N ASP A 10 -5.97 -4.36 10.60
CA ASP A 10 -6.18 -4.85 9.23
C ASP A 10 -5.31 -4.20 8.14
N LYS A 11 -4.00 -3.98 8.34
CA LYS A 11 -3.26 -3.12 7.41
C LYS A 11 -2.04 -3.85 6.86
N PRO A 12 -1.81 -3.83 5.53
CA PRO A 12 -0.49 -4.10 5.00
C PRO A 12 0.53 -3.15 5.66
N GLU A 13 1.63 -3.68 6.14
CA GLU A 13 2.59 -2.91 6.93
C GLU A 13 4.02 -3.43 6.72
N PHE A 14 5.00 -2.60 7.11
CA PHE A 14 6.37 -3.04 7.24
C PHE A 14 6.56 -3.64 8.64
N VAL A 15 7.01 -4.87 8.71
CA VAL A 15 7.22 -5.61 9.96
C VAL A 15 8.66 -6.12 10.07
N ASN A 16 9.06 -6.53 11.29
CA ASN A 16 10.36 -7.14 11.54
C ASN A 16 11.56 -6.35 10.98
N ILE A 17 11.54 -5.03 11.15
CA ILE A 17 12.61 -4.15 10.68
C ILE A 17 13.87 -4.40 11.49
N LYS A 18 14.98 -4.75 10.81
CA LYS A 18 16.27 -5.09 11.44
C LYS A 18 17.41 -4.29 10.83
N PRO A 19 18.26 -3.64 11.63
CA PRO A 19 19.45 -3.00 11.10
C PRO A 19 20.42 -4.03 10.48
N CYS A 20 20.78 -3.83 9.20
CA CYS A 20 21.86 -4.58 8.55
C CYS A 20 23.22 -3.93 8.82
N ASN A 21 23.21 -2.60 8.86
CA ASN A 21 24.35 -1.73 9.17
C ASN A 21 23.79 -0.36 9.58
N PRO A 22 24.63 0.62 9.98
CA PRO A 22 24.14 1.95 10.39
C PRO A 22 23.31 2.71 9.35
N LEU A 23 23.37 2.34 8.06
CA LEU A 23 22.70 3.05 6.98
C LEU A 23 21.47 2.32 6.44
N ILE A 24 21.39 1.00 6.60
CA ILE A 24 20.41 0.14 5.93
C ILE A 24 19.76 -0.80 6.94
N SER A 25 18.44 -0.89 6.88
CA SER A 25 17.65 -1.88 7.61
C SER A 25 16.90 -2.79 6.65
N GLU A 26 16.91 -4.08 6.93
CA GLU A 26 16.03 -5.06 6.28
C GLU A 26 14.65 -5.02 6.91
N CYS A 27 13.62 -5.18 6.11
CA CYS A 27 12.24 -5.27 6.57
C CYS A 27 11.48 -6.41 5.87
N GLU A 28 10.49 -6.95 6.54
CA GLU A 28 9.43 -7.78 5.94
C GLU A 28 8.23 -6.88 5.66
N ILE A 29 7.56 -7.13 4.54
CA ILE A 29 6.48 -6.29 4.04
C ILE A 29 5.24 -7.14 3.83
N LYS A 30 4.15 -6.82 4.51
CA LYS A 30 2.82 -7.27 4.15
C LYS A 30 2.36 -6.45 2.95
N VAL A 31 2.33 -7.02 1.76
CA VAL A 31 2.07 -6.27 0.52
C VAL A 31 0.57 -6.06 0.30
N LEU A 32 -0.18 -7.15 0.34
CA LEU A 32 -1.64 -7.19 0.19
C LEU A 32 -2.18 -8.46 0.84
N TYR A 33 -3.45 -8.53 1.14
CA TYR A 33 -4.12 -9.79 1.50
C TYR A 33 -4.99 -10.33 0.37
N VAL A 34 -5.16 -11.64 0.36
CA VAL A 34 -6.01 -12.35 -0.60
C VAL A 34 -7.48 -12.14 -0.24
N GLY A 35 -8.28 -11.70 -1.19
CA GLY A 35 -9.70 -11.49 -1.02
C GLY A 35 -10.18 -10.10 -1.41
N GLU A 36 -11.34 -9.71 -0.88
CA GLU A 36 -11.92 -8.38 -1.09
C GLU A 36 -11.29 -7.38 -0.12
N ASN A 37 -10.86 -6.24 -0.65
CA ASN A 37 -10.32 -5.14 0.13
C ASN A 37 -11.35 -4.01 0.34
N ARG A 38 -10.99 -3.00 1.13
CA ARG A 38 -11.88 -1.86 1.45
C ARG A 38 -12.35 -1.08 0.22
N ASN A 39 -11.56 -1.07 -0.86
CA ASN A 39 -11.88 -0.37 -2.12
C ASN A 39 -12.78 -1.17 -3.04
N LYS A 40 -13.33 -2.27 -2.55
CA LYS A 40 -14.15 -3.14 -3.38
C LYS A 40 -13.36 -3.76 -4.54
N SER A 41 -12.06 -3.94 -4.39
CA SER A 41 -11.27 -4.74 -5.31
C SER A 41 -11.05 -6.14 -4.72
N TYR A 42 -11.01 -7.13 -5.57
CA TYR A 42 -10.84 -8.53 -5.20
C TYR A 42 -9.64 -9.14 -5.91
N ILE A 43 -8.74 -9.74 -5.16
CA ILE A 43 -7.53 -10.41 -5.67
C ILE A 43 -7.53 -11.84 -5.20
N THR A 44 -7.46 -12.80 -6.14
CA THR A 44 -7.28 -14.22 -5.80
C THR A 44 -5.82 -14.53 -5.49
N LYS A 45 -5.59 -15.65 -4.81
CA LYS A 45 -4.22 -16.10 -4.50
C LYS A 45 -3.39 -16.37 -5.77
N GLU A 46 -4.02 -16.94 -6.79
CA GLU A 46 -3.38 -17.22 -8.08
C GLU A 46 -2.92 -15.92 -8.75
N VAL A 47 -3.78 -14.90 -8.75
CA VAL A 47 -3.46 -13.58 -9.32
C VAL A 47 -2.36 -12.91 -8.49
N ALA A 48 -2.47 -12.89 -7.16
CA ALA A 48 -1.43 -12.35 -6.28
C ALA A 48 -0.08 -13.05 -6.49
N THR A 49 -0.07 -14.38 -6.71
CA THR A 49 1.13 -15.15 -7.02
C THR A 49 1.75 -14.73 -8.35
N LYS A 50 0.93 -14.48 -9.37
CA LYS A 50 1.39 -14.00 -10.67
C LYS A 50 1.98 -12.59 -10.56
N MET A 51 1.26 -11.68 -9.92
CA MET A 51 1.68 -10.30 -9.70
C MET A 51 2.98 -10.21 -8.91
N ALA A 52 3.21 -11.13 -7.97
CA ALA A 52 4.39 -11.16 -7.12
C ALA A 52 5.72 -11.21 -7.89
N ASN A 53 5.71 -11.72 -9.13
CA ASN A 53 6.89 -11.71 -9.99
C ASN A 53 7.38 -10.30 -10.36
N SER A 54 6.54 -9.29 -10.20
CA SER A 54 6.88 -7.89 -10.46
C SER A 54 7.35 -7.13 -9.21
N LEU A 55 7.34 -7.74 -8.02
CA LEU A 55 7.83 -7.10 -6.79
C LEU A 55 9.34 -6.86 -6.78
N PRO A 56 10.23 -7.78 -7.23
CA PRO A 56 11.66 -7.55 -7.22
C PRO A 56 12.07 -6.29 -7.99
N GLY A 57 12.84 -5.44 -7.33
CA GLY A 57 13.29 -4.16 -7.91
C GLY A 57 12.34 -2.98 -7.67
N ASN A 58 11.14 -3.22 -7.15
CA ASN A 58 10.19 -2.13 -6.87
C ASN A 58 10.74 -1.15 -5.85
N PRO A 59 10.57 0.16 -6.07
CA PRO A 59 10.93 1.16 -5.07
C PRO A 59 9.96 1.13 -3.88
N ILE A 60 10.52 1.38 -2.70
CA ILE A 60 9.77 1.70 -1.51
C ILE A 60 9.82 3.22 -1.37
N VAL A 61 8.69 3.87 -1.50
CA VAL A 61 8.57 5.33 -1.55
C VAL A 61 7.73 5.86 -0.39
N GLY A 62 7.72 7.17 -0.21
CA GLY A 62 6.84 7.83 0.75
C GLY A 62 6.80 9.32 0.50
N TYR A 63 5.72 9.95 0.93
CA TYR A 63 5.56 11.40 0.96
C TYR A 63 5.63 11.88 2.40
N PHE A 64 6.84 12.30 2.84
CA PHE A 64 7.02 12.87 4.19
C PHE A 64 6.77 14.37 4.15
N ARG A 65 5.99 14.85 5.12
CA ARG A 65 5.74 16.27 5.33
C ARG A 65 6.38 16.75 6.63
N GLU A 66 7.35 17.64 6.50
CA GLU A 66 8.09 18.18 7.64
C GLU A 66 7.21 18.99 8.61
N ASP A 67 6.20 19.69 8.08
CA ASP A 67 5.26 20.49 8.86
C ASP A 67 4.32 19.66 9.74
N VAL A 68 4.11 18.39 9.38
CA VAL A 68 3.32 17.41 10.14
C VAL A 68 4.22 16.48 10.95
N GLY A 69 5.46 16.29 10.50
CA GLY A 69 6.42 15.35 11.09
C GLY A 69 6.08 13.88 10.82
N ASP A 70 5.29 13.59 9.79
CA ASP A 70 4.92 12.22 9.43
C ASP A 70 4.75 12.05 7.92
N PHE A 71 4.69 10.79 7.48
CA PHE A 71 4.30 10.44 6.12
C PHE A 71 2.83 10.80 5.89
N ARG A 72 2.49 10.95 4.64
CA ARG A 72 1.11 11.17 4.19
C ARG A 72 0.65 9.96 3.38
N ASP A 73 -0.39 10.19 2.56
CA ASP A 73 -0.86 9.21 1.58
C ASP A 73 0.11 9.06 0.39
N HIS A 74 -0.36 8.59 -0.74
CA HIS A 74 0.44 8.27 -1.93
C HIS A 74 1.21 9.44 -2.54
N GLY A 75 0.97 10.67 -2.09
CA GLY A 75 1.75 11.84 -2.47
C GLY A 75 1.55 12.28 -3.91
N ASP A 76 0.46 11.94 -4.54
CA ASP A 76 0.10 12.46 -5.86
C ASP A 76 -0.59 13.80 -5.69
N MET A 77 -0.05 14.82 -6.35
CA MET A 77 -0.59 16.17 -6.35
C MET A 77 -1.11 16.50 -7.75
N VAL A 78 -2.34 16.97 -7.80
CA VAL A 78 -2.93 17.52 -9.01
C VAL A 78 -2.84 19.04 -8.95
N THR A 79 -2.27 19.65 -9.98
CA THR A 79 -2.29 21.11 -10.17
C THR A 79 -3.00 21.44 -11.46
N ILE A 80 -3.78 22.51 -11.45
CA ILE A 80 -4.52 22.98 -12.62
C ILE A 80 -4.05 24.41 -12.92
N ASP A 81 -3.64 24.65 -14.14
CA ASP A 81 -3.29 25.97 -14.64
C ASP A 81 -3.84 26.20 -16.05
N ASP A 82 -3.43 27.26 -16.71
CA ASP A 82 -3.84 27.60 -18.07
C ASP A 82 -3.32 26.63 -19.14
N GLN A 83 -2.38 25.77 -18.80
CA GLN A 83 -1.87 24.70 -19.65
C GLN A 83 -2.65 23.38 -19.48
N GLY A 84 -3.48 23.28 -18.43
CA GLY A 84 -4.31 22.10 -18.14
C GLY A 84 -4.11 21.48 -16.78
N VAL A 85 -4.37 20.17 -16.70
CA VAL A 85 -4.24 19.37 -15.50
C VAL A 85 -2.86 18.71 -15.48
N HIS A 86 -2.12 18.93 -14.39
CA HIS A 86 -0.78 18.38 -14.21
C HIS A 86 -0.75 17.47 -12.98
N PHE A 87 -0.18 16.28 -13.14
CA PHE A 87 0.07 15.35 -12.06
C PHE A 87 1.52 15.46 -11.61
N LYS A 88 1.74 15.65 -10.31
CA LYS A 88 3.06 15.74 -9.71
C LYS A 88 3.18 14.71 -8.60
N CYS A 89 4.05 13.74 -8.79
CA CYS A 89 4.42 12.81 -7.74
C CYS A 89 5.33 13.50 -6.72
N MET A 90 4.93 13.51 -5.46
CA MET A 90 5.64 14.12 -4.34
C MET A 90 6.44 13.10 -3.53
N THR A 91 6.29 11.82 -3.83
CA THR A 91 7.04 10.76 -3.14
C THR A 91 8.51 10.81 -3.49
N ARG A 92 9.33 10.37 -2.56
CA ARG A 92 10.75 10.06 -2.79
C ARG A 92 11.05 8.63 -2.35
N PRO A 93 12.11 8.01 -2.91
CA PRO A 93 12.48 6.65 -2.51
C PRO A 93 13.11 6.64 -1.12
N TYR A 94 12.72 5.66 -0.31
CA TYR A 94 13.27 5.37 1.01
C TYR A 94 13.92 3.99 1.08
N GLY A 95 13.73 3.18 0.03
CA GLY A 95 14.24 1.84 -0.04
C GLY A 95 13.83 1.13 -1.32
N PHE A 96 13.96 -0.18 -1.32
CA PHE A 96 13.61 -1.01 -2.47
C PHE A 96 13.37 -2.46 -2.05
N VAL A 97 12.58 -3.17 -2.83
CA VAL A 97 12.46 -4.63 -2.77
C VAL A 97 13.67 -5.23 -3.47
N ALA A 98 14.45 -6.07 -2.77
CA ALA A 98 15.65 -6.64 -3.35
C ALA A 98 15.33 -7.47 -4.60
N PRO A 99 16.24 -7.50 -5.62
CA PRO A 99 16.03 -8.31 -6.81
C PRO A 99 15.89 -9.82 -6.54
N ASP A 100 16.45 -10.29 -5.43
CA ASP A 100 16.40 -11.67 -4.95
C ASP A 100 15.48 -11.83 -3.74
N ALA A 101 14.58 -10.86 -3.50
CA ALA A 101 13.64 -10.89 -2.40
C ALA A 101 12.77 -12.15 -2.43
N LYS A 102 12.61 -12.74 -1.27
CA LYS A 102 11.68 -13.87 -1.10
C LYS A 102 10.26 -13.37 -1.15
N VAL A 103 9.40 -14.17 -1.76
CA VAL A 103 7.96 -13.97 -1.77
C VAL A 103 7.30 -15.21 -1.18
N TRP A 104 6.37 -15.00 -0.23
CA TRP A 104 5.63 -16.10 0.39
C TRP A 104 4.24 -15.63 0.82
N PHE A 105 3.37 -16.57 1.18
CA PHE A 105 2.10 -16.28 1.80
C PHE A 105 2.13 -16.63 3.28
N GLN A 106 1.57 -15.77 4.11
CA GLN A 106 1.50 -15.97 5.54
C GLN A 106 0.13 -15.54 6.08
N LYS A 107 -0.41 -16.34 6.99
CA LYS A 107 -1.68 -16.05 7.67
C LYS A 107 -1.42 -15.27 8.95
N PHE A 108 -2.26 -14.28 9.18
CA PHE A 108 -2.30 -13.50 10.42
C PHE A 108 -3.71 -13.53 10.97
N GLU A 109 -3.82 -13.60 12.30
CA GLU A 109 -5.07 -13.35 13.01
C GLU A 109 -5.13 -11.87 13.33
N GLU A 110 -6.18 -11.21 12.92
CA GLU A 110 -6.41 -9.78 13.08
C GLU A 110 -7.75 -9.58 13.76
N THR A 111 -7.84 -8.54 14.58
CA THR A 111 -9.08 -8.20 15.26
C THR A 111 -9.67 -6.97 14.59
N ASP A 112 -10.92 -7.06 14.14
CA ASP A 112 -11.63 -5.94 13.55
C ASP A 112 -12.06 -4.90 14.63
N ASP A 113 -12.58 -3.76 14.18
CA ASP A 113 -13.04 -2.68 15.06
C ASP A 113 -14.18 -3.09 16.01
N PHE A 114 -14.82 -4.24 15.75
CA PHE A 114 -15.90 -4.80 16.55
C PHE A 114 -15.43 -5.90 17.51
N GLY A 115 -14.12 -6.23 17.48
CA GLY A 115 -13.53 -7.26 18.32
C GLY A 115 -13.64 -8.68 17.76
N ASN A 116 -14.06 -8.87 16.51
CA ASN A 116 -14.07 -10.17 15.88
C ASN A 116 -12.67 -10.53 15.39
N ILE A 117 -12.28 -11.79 15.56
CA ILE A 117 -11.00 -12.32 15.06
C ILE A 117 -11.21 -12.84 13.64
N GLU A 118 -10.45 -12.30 12.70
CA GLU A 118 -10.42 -12.70 11.31
C GLU A 118 -9.03 -13.22 10.93
N THR A 119 -8.97 -14.28 10.14
CA THR A 119 -7.70 -14.80 9.63
C THR A 119 -7.53 -14.33 8.19
N ARG A 120 -6.50 -13.53 7.93
CA ARG A 120 -6.16 -13.04 6.59
C ARG A 120 -4.85 -13.65 6.10
N GLU A 121 -4.79 -13.96 4.82
CA GLU A 121 -3.59 -14.48 4.17
C GLU A 121 -2.94 -13.38 3.33
N TYR A 122 -1.75 -12.96 3.75
CA TYR A 122 -0.98 -11.90 3.10
C TYR A 122 0.07 -12.45 2.15
N LEU A 123 0.23 -11.76 1.02
CA LEU A 123 1.43 -11.82 0.20
C LEU A 123 2.52 -11.02 0.90
N MET A 124 3.63 -11.68 1.19
CA MET A 124 4.78 -11.14 1.91
C MET A 124 6.00 -11.04 1.00
N THR A 125 6.83 -10.05 1.26
CA THR A 125 8.17 -9.93 0.66
C THR A 125 9.17 -9.34 1.63
N THR A 126 10.44 -9.25 1.23
CA THR A 126 11.50 -8.56 1.96
C THR A 126 11.98 -7.34 1.18
N GLY A 127 12.40 -6.32 1.91
CA GLY A 127 12.95 -5.11 1.33
C GLY A 127 14.04 -4.50 2.21
N TYR A 128 14.67 -3.47 1.69
CA TYR A 128 15.67 -2.68 2.39
C TYR A 128 15.23 -1.21 2.47
N LEU A 129 15.41 -0.62 3.64
CA LEU A 129 15.13 0.78 3.94
C LEU A 129 16.44 1.52 4.26
N TRP A 130 16.60 2.74 3.76
CA TRP A 130 17.76 3.60 3.99
C TRP A 130 17.62 4.41 5.28
N THR A 131 17.51 3.71 6.39
CA THR A 131 17.23 4.29 7.71
C THR A 131 18.32 5.21 8.24
N GLY A 132 19.56 5.04 7.80
CA GLY A 132 20.65 5.91 8.22
C GLY A 132 20.83 7.17 7.36
N GLN A 133 20.13 7.26 6.22
CA GLN A 133 20.17 8.42 5.34
C GLN A 133 19.01 9.40 5.58
N TYR A 134 17.87 8.87 6.00
CA TYR A 134 16.64 9.62 6.17
C TYR A 134 16.15 9.49 7.63
N PRO A 135 16.20 10.57 8.42
CA PRO A 135 15.74 10.55 9.82
C PRO A 135 14.29 10.08 9.96
N GLU A 136 13.42 10.50 9.06
CA GLU A 136 12.02 10.10 9.02
C GLU A 136 11.83 8.61 8.73
N CYS A 137 12.67 8.03 7.86
CA CYS A 137 12.68 6.60 7.58
C CYS A 137 13.15 5.81 8.82
N LYS A 138 14.17 6.32 9.51
CA LYS A 138 14.63 5.75 10.78
C LYS A 138 13.53 5.77 11.83
N ALA A 139 12.85 6.90 12.02
CA ALA A 139 11.74 7.03 12.95
C ALA A 139 10.59 6.06 12.60
N ALA A 140 10.32 5.84 11.31
CA ALA A 140 9.36 4.82 10.86
C ALA A 140 9.80 3.40 11.22
N ALA A 141 11.10 3.12 11.16
CA ALA A 141 11.67 1.81 11.44
C ALA A 141 11.78 1.48 12.93
N GLU A 142 11.90 2.48 13.79
CA GLU A 142 12.02 2.31 15.25
C GLU A 142 10.69 2.00 15.95
N GLY A 143 9.58 2.15 15.26
CA GLY A 143 8.24 1.85 15.77
C GLY A 143 7.82 0.40 15.60
N SER A 144 6.54 0.13 15.82
CA SER A 144 5.90 -1.19 15.63
C SER A 144 5.67 -1.57 14.16
N GLY A 145 6.19 -0.83 13.24
CA GLY A 145 5.92 -0.90 11.80
C GLY A 145 5.19 0.34 11.30
N ARG A 146 5.14 0.52 10.00
CA ARG A 146 4.38 1.60 9.37
C ARG A 146 3.40 1.03 8.37
N PRO A 147 2.19 1.58 8.29
CA PRO A 147 1.28 1.25 7.23
C PRO A 147 1.96 1.42 5.86
N GLN A 148 1.63 0.54 4.96
CA GLN A 148 2.06 0.67 3.57
C GLN A 148 0.87 0.42 2.63
N SER A 149 0.92 0.99 1.46
CA SER A 149 -0.01 0.70 0.38
C SER A 149 0.78 0.38 -0.87
N MET A 150 0.37 -0.69 -1.55
CA MET A 150 0.93 -1.01 -2.86
C MET A 150 0.25 -0.17 -3.92
N GLU A 151 0.97 0.18 -4.96
CA GLU A 151 0.41 0.77 -6.17
C GLU A 151 0.63 -0.15 -7.36
N LEU A 152 -0.36 -0.20 -8.22
CA LEU A 152 -0.35 -0.96 -9.45
C LEU A 152 -0.13 -0.04 -10.63
N ASP A 153 0.52 -0.54 -11.64
CA ASP A 153 0.69 0.16 -12.91
C ASP A 153 -0.65 0.14 -13.68
N GLU A 154 -1.16 1.34 -13.97
CA GLU A 154 -2.48 1.53 -14.58
C GLU A 154 -2.56 0.93 -15.99
N ASP A 155 -1.47 0.99 -16.74
CA ASP A 155 -1.42 0.51 -18.12
C ASP A 155 -1.46 -1.03 -18.20
N THR A 156 -1.07 -1.71 -17.14
CA THR A 156 -1.06 -3.18 -17.08
C THR A 156 -2.24 -3.77 -16.32
N LEU A 157 -3.04 -2.92 -15.68
CA LEU A 157 -4.19 -3.35 -14.89
C LEU A 157 -5.25 -3.99 -15.79
N ASP A 158 -5.48 -5.28 -15.60
CA ASP A 158 -6.58 -6.03 -16.20
C ASP A 158 -7.56 -6.49 -15.11
N GLY A 159 -8.83 -6.36 -15.40
CA GLY A 159 -9.86 -6.76 -14.48
C GLY A 159 -11.26 -6.58 -15.03
N LYS A 160 -12.25 -6.93 -14.19
CA LYS A 160 -13.65 -6.78 -14.54
C LYS A 160 -14.50 -6.42 -13.34
N TRP A 161 -15.54 -5.65 -13.59
CA TRP A 161 -16.58 -5.39 -12.60
C TRP A 161 -17.46 -6.61 -12.42
N ALA A 162 -17.80 -6.90 -11.19
CA ALA A 162 -18.76 -7.94 -10.82
C ALA A 162 -19.66 -7.43 -9.71
N ARG A 163 -20.83 -8.06 -9.57
CA ARG A 163 -21.79 -7.71 -8.53
C ARG A 163 -21.85 -8.81 -7.47
N ASN A 164 -21.72 -8.43 -6.22
CA ASN A 164 -21.93 -9.33 -5.11
C ASN A 164 -23.43 -9.56 -4.92
N ASN A 165 -23.89 -10.77 -5.20
CA ASN A 165 -25.32 -11.12 -5.14
C ASN A 165 -25.89 -11.08 -3.71
N LYS A 166 -25.07 -11.14 -2.66
CA LYS A 166 -25.51 -11.09 -1.27
C LYS A 166 -25.67 -9.66 -0.77
N THR A 167 -24.73 -8.78 -1.11
CA THR A 167 -24.72 -7.39 -0.65
C THR A 167 -25.31 -6.42 -1.65
N GLY A 168 -25.46 -6.83 -2.92
CA GLY A 168 -25.88 -5.97 -4.03
C GLY A 168 -24.84 -4.94 -4.45
N MET A 169 -23.63 -4.97 -3.87
CA MET A 169 -22.56 -4.04 -4.15
C MET A 169 -21.72 -4.51 -5.34
N ASP A 170 -21.23 -3.55 -6.12
CA ASP A 170 -20.30 -3.81 -7.19
C ASP A 170 -18.87 -3.84 -6.65
N PHE A 171 -18.02 -4.72 -7.21
CA PHE A 171 -16.61 -4.83 -6.88
C PHE A 171 -15.80 -5.15 -8.13
N PHE A 172 -14.51 -4.79 -8.12
CA PHE A 172 -13.60 -4.98 -9.23
C PHE A 172 -12.71 -6.19 -9.00
N ILE A 173 -12.82 -7.19 -9.86
CA ILE A 173 -11.96 -8.38 -9.83
C ILE A 173 -10.71 -8.09 -10.64
N ILE A 174 -9.56 -8.07 -9.98
CA ILE A 174 -8.26 -7.94 -10.65
C ILE A 174 -7.87 -9.31 -11.20
N ASN A 175 -7.58 -9.37 -12.49
CA ASN A 175 -7.12 -10.57 -13.18
C ASN A 175 -5.60 -10.57 -13.38
N ASP A 176 -5.02 -9.37 -13.56
CA ASP A 176 -3.58 -9.14 -13.73
C ASP A 176 -3.21 -7.70 -13.45
N ALA A 177 -2.01 -7.47 -12.95
CA ALA A 177 -1.37 -6.15 -12.84
C ALA A 177 0.11 -6.30 -12.49
N ILE A 178 0.87 -5.23 -12.68
CA ILE A 178 2.26 -5.09 -12.25
C ILE A 178 2.30 -4.14 -11.05
N PHE A 179 3.06 -4.48 -10.01
CA PHE A 179 3.35 -3.53 -8.94
C PHE A 179 4.25 -2.42 -9.45
N SER A 180 3.88 -1.18 -9.23
CA SER A 180 4.69 -0.02 -9.60
C SER A 180 5.55 0.47 -8.45
N LYS A 181 5.03 0.49 -7.24
CA LYS A 181 5.73 0.92 -6.02
C LYS A 181 5.04 0.41 -4.75
N LEU A 182 5.77 0.44 -3.64
CA LEU A 182 5.24 0.25 -2.29
C LEU A 182 5.38 1.57 -1.53
N CYS A 183 4.29 2.09 -0.99
CA CYS A 183 4.26 3.41 -0.38
C CYS A 183 4.19 3.32 1.15
N ILE A 184 5.13 3.96 1.85
CA ILE A 184 5.07 4.15 3.31
C ILE A 184 3.99 5.21 3.58
N LEU A 185 3.03 4.87 4.43
CA LEU A 185 1.95 5.75 4.83
C LEU A 185 2.17 6.33 6.23
N GLY A 186 1.52 7.43 6.53
CA GLY A 186 1.44 8.00 7.87
C GLY A 186 0.64 7.11 8.83
N GLN A 187 0.84 7.29 10.14
CA GLN A 187 0.13 6.50 11.15
C GLN A 187 -1.38 6.70 11.11
N ASP A 188 -1.81 7.91 10.79
CA ASP A 188 -3.22 8.28 10.72
C ASP A 188 -3.83 8.05 9.33
N VAL A 189 -3.03 7.53 8.38
CA VAL A 189 -3.50 7.21 7.04
C VAL A 189 -3.90 5.74 7.01
N GLU A 190 -5.18 5.49 6.80
CA GLU A 190 -5.63 4.14 6.59
C GLU A 190 -5.06 3.60 5.28
N PRO A 191 -4.31 2.51 5.30
CA PRO A 191 -3.93 1.85 4.07
C PRO A 191 -5.21 1.24 3.51
N CYS A 192 -5.70 1.85 2.52
CA CYS A 192 -6.56 1.16 1.61
C CYS A 192 -5.71 0.91 0.39
N PHE A 193 -6.08 -0.05 -0.33
CA PHE A 193 -5.70 -0.05 -1.72
C PHE A 193 -6.23 1.21 -2.43
N GLU A 194 -6.49 2.27 -1.67
CA GLU A 194 -7.23 3.46 -2.06
C GLU A 194 -6.50 4.37 -3.02
N GLY A 195 -5.22 4.29 -3.09
CA GLY A 195 -4.47 5.14 -3.99
C GLY A 195 -4.25 4.51 -5.35
N ALA A 196 -4.35 3.22 -5.42
CA ALA A 196 -4.40 2.59 -6.71
C ALA A 196 -5.74 2.99 -7.32
N ASN A 197 -5.71 3.64 -8.44
CA ASN A 197 -6.87 3.85 -9.30
C ASN A 197 -7.45 2.51 -9.81
N VAL A 198 -7.34 1.49 -8.99
CA VAL A 198 -7.74 0.12 -9.22
C VAL A 198 -9.25 -0.01 -9.24
N THR A 199 -9.95 0.92 -8.60
CA THR A 199 -11.41 0.89 -8.50
C THR A 199 -12.12 1.49 -9.70
N ALA A 200 -11.43 2.27 -10.52
CA ALA A 200 -12.01 2.81 -11.75
C ALA A 200 -10.93 3.19 -12.76
N PRO A 201 -10.71 2.39 -13.81
CA PRO A 201 -9.70 2.68 -14.84
C PRO A 201 -9.83 4.04 -15.51
N ASN A 202 -10.94 4.77 -15.30
CA ASN A 202 -11.21 6.06 -15.93
C ASN A 202 -11.66 7.16 -14.97
N ILE A 203 -11.68 6.93 -13.65
CA ILE A 203 -12.08 7.93 -12.67
C ILE A 203 -11.12 7.83 -11.50
N SER A 204 -10.12 8.70 -11.49
CA SER A 204 -9.28 8.86 -10.31
C SER A 204 -10.15 9.30 -9.13
N PRO A 205 -10.14 8.62 -7.98
CA PRO A 205 -10.80 9.11 -6.78
C PRO A 205 -10.34 10.50 -6.36
N THR A 206 -9.12 10.87 -6.76
CA THR A 206 -8.57 12.20 -6.58
C THR A 206 -9.35 13.28 -7.35
N PHE A 207 -9.93 12.93 -8.49
CA PHE A 207 -10.77 13.87 -9.26
C PHE A 207 -12.10 14.16 -8.56
N SER A 208 -12.73 13.18 -7.93
CA SER A 208 -14.00 13.41 -7.22
C SER A 208 -13.81 14.25 -5.95
N LYS A 209 -12.65 14.20 -5.31
CA LYS A 209 -12.33 15.05 -4.16
C LYS A 209 -11.98 16.50 -4.56
N VAL A 210 -11.38 16.66 -5.74
CA VAL A 210 -11.05 18.00 -6.26
C VAL A 210 -12.32 18.73 -6.71
N ASP A 211 -13.29 18.03 -7.28
CA ASP A 211 -14.58 18.64 -7.68
C ASP A 211 -15.40 19.08 -6.45
N ASP A 212 -15.33 18.37 -5.34
CA ASP A 212 -16.02 18.75 -4.09
C ASP A 212 -15.39 19.99 -3.43
N ASP A 213 -14.06 20.18 -3.54
CA ASP A 213 -13.38 21.36 -3.01
C ASP A 213 -13.59 22.60 -3.88
N PHE A 214 -13.82 22.46 -5.19
CA PHE A 214 -14.10 23.57 -6.09
C PHE A 214 -15.54 24.09 -6.01
N THR A 215 -16.46 23.29 -5.50
CA THR A 215 -17.86 23.70 -5.34
C THR A 215 -18.14 24.47 -4.05
N GLN A 216 -17.14 24.64 -3.16
CA GLN A 216 -17.28 25.35 -1.89
C GLN A 216 -16.59 26.72 -1.84
N THR A 217 -16.04 27.21 -2.96
CA THR A 217 -15.55 28.58 -3.11
C THR A 217 -16.39 29.36 -4.09
#